data_db5e7fc3b89bfaaeecb8a87ead45d888
#
_entry.id   db5e7fc3b89bfaaeecb8a87ead45d888
#
_cell.length_a   1.000
_cell.length_b   1.000
_cell.length_c   1.000
_cell.angle_alpha   90.00
_cell.angle_beta   90.00
_cell.angle_gamma   90.00
#
_symmetry.space_group_name_H-M   'P 1'
#
loop_
_entity.id
_entity.type
_entity.pdbx_description
1 polymer ?
#
loop_
_entity_poly.entity_id
_entity_poly.type
_entity_poly.pdbx_seq_one_letter_code
_entity_poly.pdbx_strand_id
1 'polypeptide(L)'
;LSQLRNFLECVFLKIYVASGNSLIENEYQNIKNAIKFINTLQGKYRFLNQFHKLLQISVSHYTLDPDSSERLMLKYYEYLLRIKTFMKDNYGIELLENLHKFPLNTDTAFTQYYEAIEKVLENKAVIARKTIQHGRFYIEKLHPVIVNDVIFYEVTFIPAHDKSSKFDRIIAFTKQEISSYYAVELHLAEFDIQVLECRMPIVVIVDWSVSIRACEFRNFAKIFGFSQEYGELKEYSNLMKLLTQSRMNLVDLMDASDIFYAKCIKYIREGTRNNLISSLLTTCRSLISNGGAGTNVLRYLLYHLNNKIIKRQLSVNQCTELSNLYLRYQCIPFDKIPFNFSLVNHNPSISDLFYCIDYSGRKHELFARFIKNNTERNGALYTPANEVQHFEEPEILAERYNDVLYKKHQHLRIESYKEHFYIKEYEDHVRNIISNLLKHAENGIRNYVNSVESWIRTPEINIDSEEKKEAIKTLFKDSKVALIYGPAGTGKSMMINYISLFFKG
;
A
#
# COMPACT_ATOMS: atom_id res chain seq x y z
N LEU A 1 -13.41 -15.59 6.96
CA LEU A 1 -12.35 -15.54 5.94
C LEU A 1 -12.04 -16.93 5.39
N SER A 2 -11.79 -17.94 6.26
CA SER A 2 -11.49 -19.31 5.81
C SER A 2 -12.57 -19.90 4.91
N GLN A 3 -13.84 -19.73 5.24
CA GLN A 3 -14.96 -20.20 4.40
C GLN A 3 -15.02 -19.48 3.04
N LEU A 4 -14.78 -18.18 3.00
CA LEU A 4 -14.72 -17.40 1.75
C LEU A 4 -13.56 -17.88 0.86
N ARG A 5 -12.41 -18.16 1.48
CA ARG A 5 -11.24 -18.70 0.78
C ARG A 5 -11.56 -20.07 0.17
N ASN A 6 -12.09 -21.00 0.99
CA ASN A 6 -12.46 -22.33 0.52
C ASN A 6 -13.49 -22.27 -0.61
N PHE A 7 -14.48 -21.41 -0.49
CA PHE A 7 -15.46 -21.15 -1.56
C PHE A 7 -14.77 -20.70 -2.85
N LEU A 8 -13.87 -19.73 -2.78
CA LEU A 8 -13.15 -19.24 -3.95
C LEU A 8 -12.24 -20.29 -4.57
N GLU A 9 -11.57 -21.11 -3.75
CA GLU A 9 -10.75 -22.24 -4.21
C GLU A 9 -11.61 -23.31 -4.92
N CYS A 10 -12.85 -23.58 -4.47
CA CYS A 10 -13.79 -24.42 -5.17
C CYS A 10 -14.23 -23.82 -6.53
N VAL A 11 -14.43 -22.50 -6.61
CA VAL A 11 -14.70 -21.81 -7.88
C VAL A 11 -13.51 -21.97 -8.83
N PHE A 12 -12.29 -21.83 -8.35
CA PHE A 12 -11.07 -22.02 -9.15
C PHE A 12 -10.97 -23.46 -9.70
N LEU A 13 -11.21 -24.47 -8.84
CA LEU A 13 -11.21 -25.87 -9.27
C LEU A 13 -12.26 -26.12 -10.35
N LYS A 14 -13.46 -25.57 -10.19
CA LYS A 14 -14.53 -25.72 -11.19
C LYS A 14 -14.15 -25.12 -12.54
N ILE A 15 -13.56 -23.92 -12.54
CA ILE A 15 -13.07 -23.27 -13.76
C ILE A 15 -11.91 -24.09 -14.37
N TYR A 16 -11.02 -24.61 -13.55
CA TYR A 16 -9.86 -25.43 -13.98
C TYR A 16 -10.32 -26.68 -14.72
N VAL A 17 -11.28 -27.43 -14.15
CA VAL A 17 -11.87 -28.62 -14.79
C VAL A 17 -12.64 -28.25 -16.04
N ALA A 18 -13.48 -27.21 -16.00
CA ALA A 18 -14.25 -26.75 -17.16
C ALA A 18 -13.37 -26.25 -18.32
N SER A 19 -12.11 -25.92 -18.04
CA SER A 19 -11.10 -25.57 -19.05
C SER A 19 -10.36 -26.78 -19.64
N GLY A 20 -10.80 -28.01 -19.33
CA GLY A 20 -10.25 -29.26 -19.89
C GLY A 20 -9.08 -29.85 -19.10
N ASN A 21 -8.79 -29.36 -17.89
CA ASN A 21 -7.74 -29.90 -17.06
C ASN A 21 -8.29 -31.04 -16.18
N SER A 22 -7.46 -32.05 -15.92
CA SER A 22 -7.80 -33.20 -15.09
C SER A 22 -7.36 -32.98 -13.64
N LEU A 23 -8.15 -33.49 -12.69
CA LEU A 23 -7.79 -33.54 -11.29
C LEU A 23 -6.96 -34.78 -11.01
N ILE A 24 -6.03 -34.67 -10.07
CA ILE A 24 -5.22 -35.76 -9.53
C ILE A 24 -5.75 -36.17 -8.14
N GLU A 25 -5.28 -37.26 -7.59
CA GLU A 25 -5.73 -37.72 -6.26
C GLU A 25 -5.39 -36.76 -5.11
N ASN A 26 -4.38 -35.95 -5.26
CA ASN A 26 -3.94 -34.98 -4.24
C ASN A 26 -4.74 -33.68 -4.33
N GLU A 27 -5.68 -33.48 -3.39
CA GLU A 27 -6.55 -32.30 -3.33
C GLU A 27 -5.76 -30.99 -3.19
N TYR A 28 -4.78 -30.94 -2.31
CA TYR A 28 -3.93 -29.74 -2.11
C TYR A 28 -3.20 -29.34 -3.40
N GLN A 29 -2.66 -30.32 -4.13
CA GLN A 29 -1.98 -30.05 -5.39
C GLN A 29 -2.95 -29.58 -6.47
N ASN A 30 -4.19 -30.07 -6.48
CA ASN A 30 -5.23 -29.60 -7.39
C ASN A 30 -5.56 -28.13 -7.15
N ILE A 31 -5.74 -27.72 -5.89
CA ILE A 31 -5.98 -26.32 -5.52
C ILE A 31 -4.81 -25.46 -5.99
N LYS A 32 -3.57 -25.88 -5.72
CA LYS A 32 -2.37 -25.15 -6.13
C LYS A 32 -2.27 -25.00 -7.65
N ASN A 33 -2.60 -26.05 -8.40
CA ASN A 33 -2.62 -26.03 -9.84
C ASN A 33 -3.71 -25.11 -10.38
N ALA A 34 -4.92 -25.14 -9.79
CA ALA A 34 -6.03 -24.26 -10.15
C ALA A 34 -5.70 -22.79 -9.90
N ILE A 35 -5.10 -22.45 -8.74
CA ILE A 35 -4.64 -21.09 -8.43
C ILE A 35 -3.62 -20.62 -9.48
N LYS A 36 -2.62 -21.45 -9.79
CA LYS A 36 -1.62 -21.11 -10.81
C LYS A 36 -2.27 -20.89 -12.19
N PHE A 37 -3.19 -21.76 -12.58
CA PHE A 37 -3.91 -21.66 -13.83
C PHE A 37 -4.72 -20.35 -13.89
N ILE A 38 -5.52 -20.02 -12.87
CA ILE A 38 -6.30 -18.79 -12.81
C ILE A 38 -5.39 -17.56 -12.86
N ASN A 39 -4.21 -17.60 -12.22
CA ASN A 39 -3.23 -16.50 -12.26
C ASN A 39 -2.70 -16.23 -13.69
N THR A 40 -2.69 -17.24 -14.55
CA THR A 40 -2.31 -17.06 -15.96
C THR A 40 -3.45 -16.49 -16.83
N LEU A 41 -4.69 -16.58 -16.35
CA LEU A 41 -5.87 -16.06 -17.04
C LEU A 41 -6.05 -14.56 -16.74
N GLN A 42 -6.25 -13.79 -17.79
CA GLN A 42 -6.49 -12.35 -17.72
C GLN A 42 -7.89 -12.00 -18.26
N GLY A 43 -8.18 -10.73 -18.38
CA GLY A 43 -9.48 -10.27 -18.87
C GLY A 43 -10.60 -10.58 -17.88
N LYS A 44 -11.63 -11.31 -18.28
CA LYS A 44 -12.82 -11.59 -17.46
C LYS A 44 -12.55 -12.38 -16.17
N TYR A 45 -11.39 -13.04 -16.04
CA TYR A 45 -11.01 -13.80 -14.84
C TYR A 45 -10.24 -12.99 -13.81
N ARG A 46 -9.75 -11.81 -14.19
CA ARG A 46 -8.85 -11.00 -13.35
C ARG A 46 -9.42 -10.70 -11.96
N PHE A 47 -10.72 -10.40 -11.85
CA PHE A 47 -11.34 -10.10 -10.56
C PHE A 47 -11.26 -11.27 -9.56
N LEU A 48 -11.20 -12.51 -10.03
CA LEU A 48 -11.01 -13.69 -9.19
C LEU A 48 -9.63 -13.68 -8.52
N ASN A 49 -8.59 -13.33 -9.28
CA ASN A 49 -7.24 -13.17 -8.74
C ASN A 49 -7.15 -12.02 -7.75
N GLN A 50 -7.83 -10.92 -8.04
CA GLN A 50 -7.90 -9.77 -7.13
C GLN A 50 -8.60 -10.15 -5.82
N PHE A 51 -9.69 -10.90 -5.89
CA PHE A 51 -10.38 -11.37 -4.71
C PHE A 51 -9.53 -12.34 -3.89
N HIS A 52 -8.84 -13.28 -4.54
CA HIS A 52 -7.92 -14.18 -3.87
C HIS A 52 -6.81 -13.42 -3.13
N LYS A 53 -6.17 -12.45 -3.78
CA LYS A 53 -5.16 -11.57 -3.16
C LYS A 53 -5.75 -10.80 -1.97
N LEU A 54 -6.94 -10.23 -2.12
CA LEU A 54 -7.64 -9.52 -1.04
C LEU A 54 -7.87 -10.41 0.19
N LEU A 55 -8.34 -11.65 -0.01
CA LEU A 55 -8.54 -12.60 1.08
C LEU A 55 -7.22 -12.99 1.76
N GLN A 56 -6.15 -13.18 1.01
CA GLN A 56 -4.82 -13.48 1.56
C GLN A 56 -4.29 -12.34 2.44
N ILE A 57 -4.42 -11.10 1.97
CA ILE A 57 -4.01 -9.91 2.73
C ILE A 57 -4.84 -9.79 4.02
N SER A 58 -6.14 -10.02 3.94
CA SER A 58 -7.04 -9.94 5.09
C SER A 58 -6.74 -10.99 6.16
N VAL A 59 -6.30 -12.19 5.77
CA VAL A 59 -5.86 -13.25 6.70
C VAL A 59 -4.53 -12.87 7.38
N SER A 60 -3.66 -12.14 6.69
CA SER A 60 -2.34 -11.77 7.21
C SER A 60 -2.38 -10.61 8.23
N HIS A 61 -3.54 -10.19 8.71
CA HIS A 61 -3.76 -9.07 9.65
C HIS A 61 -3.25 -7.70 9.15
N TYR A 62 -2.87 -7.60 7.89
CA TYR A 62 -2.55 -6.33 7.24
C TYR A 62 -3.82 -5.79 6.58
N THR A 63 -4.61 -5.05 7.35
CA THR A 63 -5.82 -4.40 6.82
C THR A 63 -5.45 -3.39 5.75
N LEU A 64 -6.06 -3.54 4.57
CA LEU A 64 -5.85 -2.66 3.43
C LEU A 64 -6.42 -1.26 3.64
N ASP A 65 -7.41 -1.15 4.49
CA ASP A 65 -8.13 0.08 4.76
C ASP A 65 -8.27 0.27 6.27
N PRO A 66 -7.62 1.28 6.86
CA PRO A 66 -7.77 1.58 8.28
C PRO A 66 -9.19 2.03 8.66
N ASP A 67 -10.05 2.28 7.66
CA ASP A 67 -11.30 3.01 7.88
C ASP A 67 -12.53 2.18 8.24
N SER A 68 -12.56 0.87 8.14
CA SER A 68 -13.57 0.03 8.80
C SER A 68 -13.77 -1.37 8.24
N SER A 69 -14.21 -2.28 9.12
CA SER A 69 -14.69 -3.63 8.78
C SER A 69 -15.89 -3.60 7.80
N GLU A 70 -16.72 -2.58 7.83
CA GLU A 70 -17.89 -2.42 6.94
C GLU A 70 -17.49 -2.28 5.47
N ARG A 71 -16.50 -1.45 5.17
CA ARG A 71 -16.01 -1.27 3.78
C ARG A 71 -15.38 -2.53 3.22
N LEU A 72 -14.70 -3.29 4.06
CA LEU A 72 -14.14 -4.58 3.67
C LEU A 72 -15.25 -5.60 3.37
N MET A 73 -16.32 -5.60 4.15
CA MET A 73 -17.51 -6.44 3.92
C MET A 73 -18.22 -6.10 2.61
N LEU A 74 -18.35 -4.80 2.27
CA LEU A 74 -18.90 -4.37 0.98
C LEU A 74 -18.05 -4.84 -0.20
N LYS A 75 -16.72 -4.81 -0.09
CA LYS A 75 -15.83 -5.37 -1.11
C LYS A 75 -15.99 -6.88 -1.26
N TYR A 76 -16.13 -7.62 -0.16
CA TYR A 76 -16.40 -9.06 -0.25
C TYR A 76 -17.74 -9.33 -0.93
N TYR A 77 -18.79 -8.57 -0.59
CA TYR A 77 -20.08 -8.71 -1.23
C TYR A 77 -20.02 -8.39 -2.72
N GLU A 78 -19.33 -7.34 -3.14
CA GLU A 78 -19.08 -7.01 -4.55
C GLU A 78 -18.50 -8.23 -5.29
N TYR A 79 -17.41 -8.81 -4.75
CA TYR A 79 -16.77 -9.96 -5.39
C TYR A 79 -17.69 -11.19 -5.43
N LEU A 80 -18.45 -11.44 -4.38
CA LEU A 80 -19.43 -12.55 -4.36
C LEU A 80 -20.53 -12.36 -5.40
N LEU A 81 -21.06 -11.15 -5.54
CA LEU A 81 -22.06 -10.83 -6.56
C LEU A 81 -21.48 -10.98 -7.96
N ARG A 82 -20.27 -10.53 -8.20
CA ARG A 82 -19.55 -10.74 -9.47
C ARG A 82 -19.31 -12.22 -9.77
N ILE A 83 -18.95 -13.03 -8.78
CA ILE A 83 -18.81 -14.48 -8.94
C ILE A 83 -20.16 -15.11 -9.29
N LYS A 84 -21.25 -14.76 -8.60
CA LYS A 84 -22.61 -15.24 -8.88
C LYS A 84 -22.96 -15.03 -10.34
N THR A 85 -22.85 -13.79 -10.83
CA THR A 85 -23.14 -13.43 -12.23
C THR A 85 -22.19 -14.16 -13.20
N PHE A 86 -20.88 -14.13 -12.92
CA PHE A 86 -19.87 -14.76 -13.78
C PHE A 86 -20.09 -16.27 -13.95
N MET A 87 -20.39 -16.99 -12.87
CA MET A 87 -20.58 -18.45 -12.90
C MET A 87 -21.89 -18.81 -13.62
N LYS A 88 -22.95 -18.03 -13.46
CA LYS A 88 -24.18 -18.18 -14.20
C LYS A 88 -23.97 -17.97 -15.71
N ASP A 89 -23.38 -16.84 -16.10
CA ASP A 89 -23.24 -16.42 -17.50
C ASP A 89 -22.25 -17.28 -18.31
N ASN A 90 -21.16 -17.74 -17.68
CA ASN A 90 -20.10 -18.45 -18.41
C ASN A 90 -20.13 -19.97 -18.24
N TYR A 91 -20.77 -20.47 -17.18
CA TYR A 91 -20.77 -21.90 -16.85
C TYR A 91 -22.17 -22.46 -16.59
N GLY A 92 -23.23 -21.64 -16.62
CA GLY A 92 -24.63 -22.06 -16.34
C GLY A 92 -24.81 -22.54 -14.88
N ILE A 93 -23.95 -22.15 -13.96
CA ILE A 93 -23.99 -22.60 -12.57
C ILE A 93 -24.61 -21.51 -11.70
N GLU A 94 -25.75 -21.80 -11.10
CA GLU A 94 -26.38 -20.95 -10.09
C GLU A 94 -25.79 -21.23 -8.72
N LEU A 95 -25.32 -20.19 -8.04
CA LEU A 95 -24.74 -20.25 -6.71
C LEU A 95 -25.01 -18.94 -5.96
N LEU A 96 -24.80 -18.94 -4.65
CA LEU A 96 -25.02 -17.77 -3.79
C LEU A 96 -26.45 -17.23 -3.86
N GLU A 97 -27.45 -18.11 -3.93
CA GLU A 97 -28.88 -17.72 -4.05
C GLU A 97 -29.36 -16.82 -2.91
N ASN A 98 -28.83 -17.04 -1.70
CA ASN A 98 -29.17 -16.28 -0.51
C ASN A 98 -28.35 -14.98 -0.31
N LEU A 99 -27.55 -14.58 -1.30
CA LEU A 99 -26.70 -13.38 -1.18
C LEU A 99 -27.52 -12.10 -0.94
N HIS A 100 -28.73 -12.02 -1.50
CA HIS A 100 -29.67 -10.91 -1.30
C HIS A 100 -30.13 -10.72 0.16
N LYS A 101 -29.96 -11.73 1.02
CA LYS A 101 -30.30 -11.65 2.45
C LYS A 101 -29.22 -10.93 3.27
N PHE A 102 -28.08 -10.61 2.67
CA PHE A 102 -27.03 -9.88 3.34
C PHE A 102 -27.47 -8.42 3.58
N PRO A 103 -27.45 -7.92 4.82
CA PRO A 103 -27.89 -6.57 5.13
C PRO A 103 -26.87 -5.55 4.66
N LEU A 104 -27.16 -4.89 3.52
CA LEU A 104 -26.27 -3.90 2.92
C LEU A 104 -26.47 -2.50 3.48
N ASN A 105 -27.71 -2.15 3.85
CA ASN A 105 -28.05 -0.84 4.39
C ASN A 105 -29.29 -0.94 5.30
N THR A 106 -29.26 -0.23 6.40
CA THR A 106 -30.36 -0.09 7.35
C THR A 106 -30.99 1.32 7.34
N ASP A 107 -30.34 2.31 6.72
CA ASP A 107 -30.79 3.69 6.65
C ASP A 107 -31.54 3.98 5.34
N THR A 108 -32.82 4.34 5.46
CA THR A 108 -33.69 4.62 4.31
C THR A 108 -33.30 5.88 3.53
N ALA A 109 -32.70 6.88 4.17
CA ALA A 109 -32.23 8.09 3.49
C ALA A 109 -31.03 7.79 2.58
N PHE A 110 -30.11 6.97 3.04
CA PHE A 110 -28.99 6.47 2.21
C PHE A 110 -29.49 5.64 1.03
N THR A 111 -30.47 4.77 1.25
CA THR A 111 -31.04 3.94 0.19
C THR A 111 -31.63 4.82 -0.91
N GLN A 112 -32.47 5.81 -0.57
CA GLN A 112 -33.07 6.74 -1.55
C GLN A 112 -32.01 7.55 -2.31
N TYR A 113 -30.95 7.98 -1.65
CA TYR A 113 -29.85 8.71 -2.26
C TYR A 113 -29.17 7.87 -3.35
N TYR A 114 -28.79 6.64 -3.03
CA TYR A 114 -28.12 5.77 -3.98
C TYR A 114 -29.05 5.23 -5.08
N GLU A 115 -30.34 5.02 -4.81
CA GLU A 115 -31.35 4.69 -5.83
C GLU A 115 -31.55 5.84 -6.83
N ALA A 116 -31.52 7.10 -6.34
CA ALA A 116 -31.61 8.25 -7.23
C ALA A 116 -30.38 8.37 -8.15
N ILE A 117 -29.19 8.05 -7.62
CA ILE A 117 -27.93 7.99 -8.40
C ILE A 117 -27.99 6.87 -9.45
N GLU A 118 -28.41 5.66 -9.04
CA GLU A 118 -28.54 4.53 -9.94
C GLU A 118 -29.43 4.87 -11.16
N LYS A 119 -30.57 5.49 -10.91
CA LYS A 119 -31.51 5.93 -11.99
C LYS A 119 -30.84 6.88 -12.99
N VAL A 120 -30.00 7.82 -12.51
CA VAL A 120 -29.23 8.71 -13.38
C VAL A 120 -28.19 7.94 -14.18
N LEU A 121 -27.50 7.00 -13.55
CA LEU A 121 -26.48 6.17 -14.21
C LEU A 121 -27.08 5.19 -15.22
N GLU A 122 -28.34 4.78 -15.06
CA GLU A 122 -29.04 3.89 -15.99
C GLU A 122 -29.61 4.62 -17.20
N ASN A 123 -30.16 5.80 -16.96
CA ASN A 123 -30.91 6.53 -17.96
C ASN A 123 -29.97 7.39 -18.83
N LYS A 124 -29.56 6.85 -19.97
CA LYS A 124 -28.75 7.56 -20.97
C LYS A 124 -29.43 8.80 -21.57
N ALA A 125 -30.73 8.97 -21.32
CA ALA A 125 -31.50 10.12 -21.81
C ALA A 125 -31.53 11.31 -20.85
N VAL A 126 -30.97 11.18 -19.67
CA VAL A 126 -30.84 12.31 -18.72
C VAL A 126 -29.83 13.30 -19.28
N ILE A 127 -30.28 14.53 -19.53
CA ILE A 127 -29.41 15.61 -20.04
C ILE A 127 -28.53 16.09 -18.91
N ALA A 128 -27.23 16.05 -19.14
CA ALA A 128 -26.25 16.62 -18.22
C ALA A 128 -26.51 18.13 -18.04
N ARG A 129 -26.53 18.59 -16.79
CA ARG A 129 -26.66 20.03 -16.48
C ARG A 129 -25.48 20.82 -17.03
N LYS A 130 -24.28 20.22 -16.91
CA LYS A 130 -23.03 20.84 -17.36
C LYS A 130 -21.99 19.74 -17.61
N THR A 131 -21.28 19.83 -18.74
CA THR A 131 -20.05 19.05 -18.91
C THR A 131 -18.96 19.72 -18.14
N ILE A 132 -18.37 19.02 -17.15
CA ILE A 132 -17.28 19.49 -16.34
C ILE A 132 -15.96 19.07 -17.01
N GLN A 133 -14.94 19.82 -16.77
CA GLN A 133 -13.61 19.73 -17.35
C GLN A 133 -13.04 18.31 -17.52
N HIS A 134 -12.36 18.08 -18.65
CA HIS A 134 -11.38 17.02 -18.81
C HIS A 134 -10.17 17.30 -17.92
N GLY A 135 -9.65 16.29 -17.24
CA GLY A 135 -8.48 16.43 -16.43
C GLY A 135 -7.84 15.10 -16.10
N ARG A 136 -6.58 15.19 -15.70
CA ARG A 136 -5.82 14.05 -15.22
C ARG A 136 -5.90 13.98 -13.69
N PHE A 137 -6.27 12.80 -13.17
CA PHE A 137 -6.55 12.59 -11.76
C PHE A 137 -5.87 11.31 -11.22
N TYR A 138 -5.62 11.29 -9.92
CA TYR A 138 -5.34 10.06 -9.18
C TYR A 138 -6.59 9.60 -8.46
N ILE A 139 -6.93 8.33 -8.61
CA ILE A 139 -8.02 7.71 -7.86
C ILE A 139 -7.50 7.39 -6.46
N GLU A 140 -8.11 7.99 -5.44
CA GLU A 140 -7.78 7.71 -4.03
C GLU A 140 -8.59 6.57 -3.46
N LYS A 141 -9.91 6.56 -3.76
CA LYS A 141 -10.84 5.56 -3.25
C LYS A 141 -11.83 5.15 -4.35
N LEU A 142 -12.12 3.87 -4.38
CA LEU A 142 -13.14 3.27 -5.24
C LEU A 142 -14.04 2.43 -4.34
N HIS A 143 -15.25 2.94 -4.05
CA HIS A 143 -16.22 2.26 -3.20
C HIS A 143 -17.31 1.62 -4.06
N PRO A 144 -17.49 0.29 -3.98
CA PRO A 144 -18.64 -0.33 -4.59
C PRO A 144 -19.91 0.06 -3.82
N VAL A 145 -20.94 0.44 -4.56
CA VAL A 145 -22.30 0.67 -4.08
C VAL A 145 -23.20 -0.32 -4.77
N ILE A 146 -24.04 -0.99 -3.99
CA ILE A 146 -24.94 -2.03 -4.51
C ILE A 146 -26.38 -1.60 -4.21
N VAL A 147 -27.16 -1.45 -5.27
CA VAL A 147 -28.58 -1.11 -5.21
C VAL A 147 -29.32 -2.07 -6.15
N ASN A 148 -30.35 -2.75 -5.66
CA ASN A 148 -31.15 -3.69 -6.45
C ASN A 148 -30.32 -4.69 -7.27
N ASP A 149 -29.26 -5.26 -6.67
CA ASP A 149 -28.28 -6.15 -7.30
C ASP A 149 -27.45 -5.48 -8.44
N VAL A 150 -27.53 -4.18 -8.62
CA VAL A 150 -26.69 -3.41 -9.56
C VAL A 150 -25.50 -2.84 -8.81
N ILE A 151 -24.29 -3.08 -9.36
CA ILE A 151 -23.04 -2.51 -8.83
C ILE A 151 -22.73 -1.22 -9.58
N PHE A 152 -22.49 -0.14 -8.85
CA PHE A 152 -21.84 1.05 -9.35
C PHE A 152 -20.80 1.54 -8.33
N TYR A 153 -20.03 2.54 -8.67
CA TYR A 153 -18.88 2.95 -7.86
C TYR A 153 -18.99 4.43 -7.49
N GLU A 154 -18.80 4.70 -6.21
CA GLU A 154 -18.45 6.01 -5.70
C GLU A 154 -16.93 6.17 -5.75
N VAL A 155 -16.46 7.13 -6.52
CA VAL A 155 -15.04 7.33 -6.81
C VAL A 155 -14.58 8.63 -6.19
N THR A 156 -13.61 8.57 -5.28
CA THR A 156 -12.91 9.74 -4.75
C THR A 156 -11.60 9.91 -5.49
N PHE A 157 -11.35 11.08 -6.04
CA PHE A 157 -10.14 11.38 -6.81
C PHE A 157 -9.62 12.80 -6.55
N ILE A 158 -8.33 13.01 -6.84
CA ILE A 158 -7.65 14.29 -6.72
C ILE A 158 -6.97 14.66 -8.04
N PRO A 159 -6.85 15.95 -8.37
CA PRO A 159 -6.09 16.38 -9.54
C PRO A 159 -4.65 15.89 -9.51
N ALA A 160 -4.15 15.38 -10.64
CA ALA A 160 -2.81 14.80 -10.75
C ALA A 160 -1.76 15.91 -11.04
N HIS A 161 -1.60 16.84 -10.12
CA HIS A 161 -0.58 17.90 -10.17
C HIS A 161 0.18 17.99 -8.82
N ASP A 162 1.35 18.65 -8.85
CA ASP A 162 2.29 18.63 -7.73
C ASP A 162 1.83 19.37 -6.45
N LYS A 163 0.75 20.16 -6.55
CA LYS A 163 0.24 21.02 -5.46
C LYS A 163 -1.16 20.63 -4.98
N SER A 164 -1.68 19.46 -5.36
CA SER A 164 -2.98 19.01 -4.90
C SER A 164 -2.97 18.75 -3.39
N SER A 165 -3.99 19.24 -2.70
CA SER A 165 -4.19 19.05 -1.28
C SER A 165 -5.33 18.05 -1.01
N LYS A 166 -5.44 17.59 0.24
CA LYS A 166 -6.57 16.74 0.65
C LYS A 166 -7.93 17.43 0.53
N PHE A 167 -7.95 18.75 0.39
CA PHE A 167 -9.18 19.55 0.21
C PHE A 167 -9.64 19.59 -1.26
N ASP A 168 -8.78 19.17 -2.21
CA ASP A 168 -9.10 19.13 -3.64
C ASP A 168 -9.78 17.82 -4.06
N ARG A 169 -10.30 17.06 -3.09
CA ARG A 169 -11.01 15.80 -3.33
C ARG A 169 -12.35 16.05 -4.00
N ILE A 170 -12.59 15.29 -5.04
CA ILE A 170 -13.86 15.26 -5.76
C ILE A 170 -14.44 13.86 -5.63
N ILE A 171 -15.77 13.78 -5.43
CA ILE A 171 -16.52 12.53 -5.42
C ILE A 171 -17.38 12.49 -6.66
N ALA A 172 -17.32 11.39 -7.40
CA ALA A 172 -18.19 11.16 -8.55
C ALA A 172 -18.63 9.69 -8.62
N PHE A 173 -19.62 9.44 -9.44
CA PHE A 173 -20.25 8.12 -9.57
C PHE A 173 -20.08 7.55 -10.97
N THR A 174 -19.96 6.24 -11.09
CA THR A 174 -19.87 5.55 -12.37
C THR A 174 -20.27 4.09 -12.26
N LYS A 175 -20.83 3.53 -13.35
CA LYS A 175 -21.03 2.07 -13.48
C LYS A 175 -19.77 1.32 -13.91
N GLN A 176 -18.76 2.05 -14.41
CA GLN A 176 -17.54 1.44 -14.90
C GLN A 176 -16.56 1.24 -13.75
N GLU A 177 -15.98 0.06 -13.65
CA GLU A 177 -14.84 -0.17 -12.78
C GLU A 177 -13.62 0.57 -13.33
N ILE A 178 -13.17 1.60 -12.63
CA ILE A 178 -11.99 2.41 -13.01
C ILE A 178 -10.73 1.79 -12.41
N SER A 179 -9.65 1.77 -13.19
CA SER A 179 -8.35 1.36 -12.68
C SER A 179 -7.77 2.44 -11.75
N SER A 180 -7.34 2.06 -10.55
CA SER A 180 -6.71 2.94 -9.56
C SER A 180 -5.18 2.85 -9.54
N TYR A 181 -4.57 2.08 -10.44
CA TYR A 181 -3.11 1.84 -10.41
C TYR A 181 -2.31 3.04 -10.91
N TYR A 182 -2.85 3.74 -11.91
CA TYR A 182 -2.20 4.88 -12.54
C TYR A 182 -3.11 6.10 -12.50
N ALA A 183 -2.56 7.26 -12.81
CA ALA A 183 -3.40 8.41 -13.08
C ALA A 183 -4.31 8.12 -14.28
N VAL A 184 -5.50 8.68 -14.23
CA VAL A 184 -6.53 8.55 -15.27
C VAL A 184 -6.94 9.93 -15.77
N GLU A 185 -7.33 9.99 -17.01
CA GLU A 185 -8.07 11.11 -17.56
C GLU A 185 -9.56 10.82 -17.39
N LEU A 186 -10.28 11.75 -16.77
CA LEU A 186 -11.72 11.60 -16.50
C LEU A 186 -12.53 12.61 -17.30
N HIS A 187 -13.62 12.16 -17.87
CA HIS A 187 -14.67 12.97 -18.48
C HIS A 187 -15.83 13.06 -17.50
N LEU A 188 -16.08 14.24 -16.98
CA LEU A 188 -17.04 14.44 -15.91
C LEU A 188 -18.25 15.22 -16.41
N ALA A 189 -19.43 14.87 -15.91
CA ALA A 189 -20.68 15.60 -16.13
C ALA A 189 -21.42 15.78 -14.81
N GLU A 190 -22.09 16.92 -14.66
CA GLU A 190 -22.92 17.24 -13.49
C GLU A 190 -24.38 16.94 -13.81
N PHE A 191 -25.04 16.22 -12.90
CA PHE A 191 -26.45 15.88 -12.94
C PHE A 191 -27.13 16.32 -11.65
N ASP A 192 -28.44 16.56 -11.70
CA ASP A 192 -29.24 16.79 -10.51
C ASP A 192 -30.02 15.52 -10.16
N ILE A 193 -30.00 15.15 -8.91
CA ILE A 193 -30.86 14.12 -8.33
C ILE A 193 -31.84 14.75 -7.34
N GLN A 194 -32.95 14.08 -7.13
CA GLN A 194 -33.92 14.44 -6.10
C GLN A 194 -33.88 13.38 -5.01
N VAL A 195 -33.59 13.81 -3.79
CA VAL A 195 -33.60 12.98 -2.60
C VAL A 195 -34.53 13.63 -1.57
N LEU A 196 -35.56 12.92 -1.19
CA LEU A 196 -36.66 13.50 -0.43
C LEU A 196 -37.22 14.71 -1.20
N GLU A 197 -37.29 15.87 -0.58
CA GLU A 197 -37.75 17.12 -1.22
C GLU A 197 -36.60 18.01 -1.71
N CYS A 198 -35.35 17.56 -1.54
CA CYS A 198 -34.16 18.34 -1.89
C CYS A 198 -33.58 17.93 -3.23
N ARG A 199 -33.31 18.93 -4.08
CA ARG A 199 -32.53 18.76 -5.31
C ARG A 199 -31.06 18.97 -5.01
N MET A 200 -30.20 18.00 -5.39
CA MET A 200 -28.76 18.05 -5.16
C MET A 200 -27.97 17.68 -6.42
N PRO A 201 -26.88 18.42 -6.69
CA PRO A 201 -25.99 18.09 -7.80
C PRO A 201 -25.12 16.90 -7.44
N ILE A 202 -24.91 16.02 -8.42
CA ILE A 202 -23.92 14.94 -8.38
C ILE A 202 -22.99 15.03 -9.58
N VAL A 203 -21.78 14.53 -9.44
CA VAL A 203 -20.82 14.39 -10.53
C VAL A 203 -20.81 12.94 -10.99
N VAL A 204 -20.87 12.73 -12.30
CA VAL A 204 -20.82 11.41 -12.92
C VAL A 204 -19.60 11.33 -13.82
N ILE A 205 -18.85 10.23 -13.74
CA ILE A 205 -17.79 9.91 -14.67
C ILE A 205 -18.41 9.24 -15.88
N VAL A 206 -18.43 9.97 -17.00
CA VAL A 206 -19.03 9.52 -18.26
C VAL A 206 -18.09 8.59 -19.01
N ASP A 207 -16.79 8.93 -19.01
CA ASP A 207 -15.74 8.15 -19.66
C ASP A 207 -14.42 8.35 -18.94
N TRP A 208 -13.49 7.42 -19.13
CA TRP A 208 -12.17 7.46 -18.51
C TRP A 208 -11.13 6.72 -19.35
N SER A 209 -9.87 7.13 -19.19
CA SER A 209 -8.74 6.41 -19.77
C SER A 209 -7.52 6.48 -18.88
N VAL A 210 -6.66 5.46 -18.94
CA VAL A 210 -5.35 5.48 -18.28
C VAL A 210 -4.49 6.58 -18.89
N SER A 211 -3.85 7.38 -18.05
CA SER A 211 -3.04 8.54 -18.46
C SER A 211 -1.70 8.56 -17.72
N ILE A 212 -0.81 7.64 -18.07
CA ILE A 212 0.59 7.64 -17.62
C ILE A 212 1.33 8.73 -18.42
N ARG A 213 2.17 9.54 -17.79
CA ARG A 213 2.92 10.58 -18.51
C ARG A 213 4.12 9.99 -19.26
N ALA A 214 4.41 10.50 -20.44
CA ALA A 214 5.57 10.10 -21.23
C ALA A 214 6.90 10.21 -20.47
N CYS A 215 7.04 11.24 -19.60
CA CYS A 215 8.22 11.40 -18.76
C CYS A 215 8.38 10.28 -17.69
N GLU A 216 7.29 9.64 -17.29
CA GLU A 216 7.32 8.48 -16.36
C GLU A 216 7.91 7.27 -17.07
N PHE A 217 7.48 6.99 -18.30
CA PHE A 217 8.08 5.96 -19.16
C PHE A 217 9.53 6.25 -19.47
N ARG A 218 9.87 7.49 -19.86
CA ARG A 218 11.25 7.88 -20.15
C ARG A 218 12.16 7.65 -18.95
N ASN A 219 11.74 8.02 -17.75
CA ASN A 219 12.56 7.80 -16.56
C ASN A 219 12.62 6.32 -16.15
N PHE A 220 11.57 5.55 -16.38
CA PHE A 220 11.63 4.10 -16.21
C PHE A 220 12.59 3.44 -17.21
N ALA A 221 12.55 3.85 -18.47
CA ALA A 221 13.45 3.36 -19.52
C ALA A 221 14.94 3.64 -19.23
N LYS A 222 15.24 4.75 -18.55
CA LYS A 222 16.61 5.08 -18.10
C LYS A 222 17.20 4.03 -17.15
N ILE A 223 16.36 3.28 -16.43
CA ILE A 223 16.83 2.17 -15.57
C ILE A 223 17.55 1.10 -16.41
N PHE A 224 17.18 0.95 -17.68
CA PHE A 224 17.76 0.02 -18.64
C PHE A 224 18.79 0.68 -19.59
N GLY A 225 19.10 1.96 -19.35
CA GLY A 225 20.01 2.72 -20.22
C GLY A 225 19.37 3.29 -21.50
N PHE A 226 18.03 3.23 -21.63
CA PHE A 226 17.32 3.83 -22.77
C PHE A 226 17.03 5.31 -22.49
N SER A 227 17.18 6.17 -23.50
CA SER A 227 17.04 7.61 -23.36
C SER A 227 16.09 8.28 -24.38
N GLN A 228 15.20 7.49 -25.00
CA GLN A 228 14.29 7.95 -26.05
C GLN A 228 13.09 8.74 -25.46
N GLU A 229 12.43 9.55 -26.33
CA GLU A 229 11.14 10.14 -26.04
C GLU A 229 10.00 9.21 -26.48
N TYR A 230 8.94 9.14 -25.66
CA TYR A 230 7.86 8.16 -25.81
C TYR A 230 6.49 8.77 -26.14
N GLY A 231 6.27 10.05 -25.86
CA GLY A 231 4.94 10.66 -25.86
C GLY A 231 4.23 10.68 -27.21
N GLU A 232 4.97 10.84 -28.30
CA GLU A 232 4.41 10.92 -29.65
C GLU A 232 4.32 9.54 -30.33
N LEU A 233 4.79 8.48 -29.66
CA LEU A 233 4.78 7.15 -30.22
C LEU A 233 3.37 6.56 -30.24
N LYS A 234 2.99 5.95 -31.37
CA LYS A 234 1.74 5.20 -31.47
C LYS A 234 1.69 4.03 -30.48
N GLU A 235 2.82 3.37 -30.21
CA GLU A 235 2.95 2.35 -29.17
C GLU A 235 2.48 2.86 -27.80
N TYR A 236 2.80 4.12 -27.47
CA TYR A 236 2.37 4.74 -26.21
C TYR A 236 0.84 4.87 -26.14
N SER A 237 0.22 5.40 -27.19
CA SER A 237 -1.24 5.50 -27.28
C SER A 237 -1.92 4.11 -27.23
N ASN A 238 -1.36 3.13 -27.95
CA ASN A 238 -1.87 1.75 -27.93
C ASN A 238 -1.76 1.12 -26.53
N LEU A 239 -0.65 1.38 -25.82
CA LEU A 239 -0.49 0.90 -24.45
C LEU A 239 -1.51 1.52 -23.50
N MET A 240 -1.77 2.84 -23.57
CA MET A 240 -2.82 3.49 -22.76
C MET A 240 -4.20 2.86 -23.05
N LYS A 241 -4.54 2.63 -24.30
CA LYS A 241 -5.78 1.94 -24.69
C LYS A 241 -5.86 0.52 -24.13
N LEU A 242 -4.77 -0.24 -24.25
CA LEU A 242 -4.68 -1.60 -23.69
C LEU A 242 -4.94 -1.61 -22.18
N LEU A 243 -4.24 -0.74 -21.43
CA LEU A 243 -4.39 -0.66 -19.98
C LEU A 243 -5.79 -0.20 -19.56
N THR A 244 -6.41 0.72 -20.32
CA THR A 244 -7.78 1.16 -20.10
C THR A 244 -8.78 0.02 -20.30
N GLN A 245 -8.72 -0.66 -21.44
CA GLN A 245 -9.66 -1.73 -21.80
C GLN A 245 -9.51 -2.97 -20.93
N SER A 246 -8.27 -3.35 -20.63
CA SER A 246 -7.97 -4.52 -19.80
C SER A 246 -8.03 -4.23 -18.30
N ARG A 247 -7.96 -2.95 -17.91
CA ARG A 247 -7.85 -2.49 -16.51
C ARG A 247 -6.66 -3.11 -15.75
N MET A 248 -5.70 -3.71 -16.45
CA MET A 248 -4.47 -4.29 -15.89
C MET A 248 -3.51 -3.20 -15.44
N ASN A 249 -2.64 -3.57 -14.50
CA ASN A 249 -1.39 -2.85 -14.31
C ASN A 249 -0.26 -3.52 -15.11
N LEU A 250 0.90 -2.87 -15.17
CA LEU A 250 2.04 -3.41 -15.93
C LEU A 250 2.67 -4.65 -15.27
N VAL A 251 2.49 -4.84 -13.95
CA VAL A 251 2.94 -6.06 -13.28
C VAL A 251 2.08 -7.25 -13.70
N ASP A 252 0.75 -7.07 -13.82
CA ASP A 252 -0.14 -8.11 -14.34
C ASP A 252 0.26 -8.51 -15.77
N LEU A 253 0.71 -7.54 -16.57
CA LEU A 253 1.23 -7.82 -17.93
C LEU A 253 2.55 -8.61 -17.88
N MET A 254 3.46 -8.30 -16.94
CA MET A 254 4.69 -9.06 -16.77
C MET A 254 4.43 -10.51 -16.34
N ASP A 255 3.45 -10.73 -15.49
CA ASP A 255 3.08 -12.06 -14.96
C ASP A 255 2.15 -12.85 -15.88
N ALA A 256 1.66 -12.25 -16.95
CA ALA A 256 0.75 -12.90 -17.89
C ALA A 256 1.41 -14.10 -18.61
N SER A 257 0.59 -15.05 -19.05
CA SER A 257 1.08 -16.17 -19.90
C SER A 257 1.76 -15.66 -21.17
N ASP A 258 2.70 -16.43 -21.71
CA ASP A 258 3.44 -16.04 -22.92
C ASP A 258 2.51 -15.75 -24.10
N ILE A 259 1.45 -16.55 -24.24
CA ILE A 259 0.44 -16.38 -25.31
C ILE A 259 -0.29 -15.04 -25.13
N PHE A 260 -0.71 -14.72 -23.92
CA PHE A 260 -1.43 -13.47 -23.66
C PHE A 260 -0.49 -12.26 -23.77
N TYR A 261 0.71 -12.35 -23.24
CA TYR A 261 1.74 -11.33 -23.38
C TYR A 261 2.04 -11.02 -24.86
N ALA A 262 2.26 -12.06 -25.66
CA ALA A 262 2.51 -11.89 -27.10
C ALA A 262 1.35 -11.19 -27.83
N LYS A 263 0.10 -11.49 -27.46
CA LYS A 263 -1.08 -10.77 -27.98
C LYS A 263 -1.06 -9.30 -27.59
N CYS A 264 -0.73 -8.99 -26.34
CA CYS A 264 -0.64 -7.60 -25.87
C CYS A 264 0.46 -6.83 -26.59
N ILE A 265 1.64 -7.44 -26.75
CA ILE A 265 2.76 -6.81 -27.46
C ILE A 265 2.40 -6.59 -28.94
N LYS A 266 1.72 -7.54 -29.58
CA LYS A 266 1.22 -7.37 -30.95
C LYS A 266 0.27 -6.17 -31.04
N TYR A 267 -0.68 -6.04 -30.09
CA TYR A 267 -1.60 -4.90 -30.03
C TYR A 267 -0.87 -3.57 -29.84
N ILE A 268 0.13 -3.52 -28.92
CA ILE A 268 0.93 -2.31 -28.68
C ILE A 268 1.66 -1.88 -29.95
N ARG A 269 2.17 -2.85 -30.74
CA ARG A 269 2.91 -2.62 -31.99
C ARG A 269 2.04 -2.32 -33.19
N GLU A 270 0.71 -2.39 -33.08
CA GLU A 270 -0.20 -2.24 -34.20
C GLU A 270 -0.06 -0.86 -34.84
N GLY A 271 0.22 -0.85 -36.15
CA GLY A 271 0.38 0.36 -36.95
C GLY A 271 1.60 1.21 -36.57
N THR A 272 2.64 0.61 -35.96
CA THR A 272 3.91 1.30 -35.62
C THR A 272 5.06 0.73 -36.45
N ARG A 273 6.05 1.58 -36.71
CA ARG A 273 7.34 1.17 -37.30
C ARG A 273 8.42 0.99 -36.23
N ASN A 274 8.25 1.59 -35.08
CA ASN A 274 9.18 1.57 -33.97
C ASN A 274 8.74 0.52 -32.93
N ASN A 275 9.71 -0.05 -32.20
CA ASN A 275 9.48 -1.08 -31.19
C ASN A 275 10.06 -0.66 -29.83
N LEU A 276 10.00 0.62 -29.51
CA LEU A 276 10.70 1.16 -28.34
C LEU A 276 10.04 0.72 -27.01
N ILE A 277 8.71 0.87 -26.89
CA ILE A 277 7.98 0.48 -25.67
C ILE A 277 7.91 -1.04 -25.58
N SER A 278 7.59 -1.72 -26.66
CA SER A 278 7.52 -3.17 -26.68
C SER A 278 8.87 -3.83 -26.36
N SER A 279 9.99 -3.27 -26.84
CA SER A 279 11.34 -3.74 -26.50
C SER A 279 11.66 -3.53 -25.03
N LEU A 280 11.35 -2.34 -24.48
CA LEU A 280 11.52 -2.05 -23.06
C LEU A 280 10.75 -3.04 -22.17
N LEU A 281 9.46 -3.24 -22.47
CA LEU A 281 8.61 -4.17 -21.71
C LEU A 281 9.11 -5.62 -21.83
N THR A 282 9.60 -6.01 -23.00
CA THR A 282 10.15 -7.37 -23.20
C THR A 282 11.44 -7.57 -22.41
N THR A 283 12.35 -6.59 -22.43
CA THR A 283 13.59 -6.62 -21.62
C THR A 283 13.27 -6.69 -20.13
N CYS A 284 12.33 -5.87 -19.68
CA CYS A 284 11.87 -5.87 -18.29
C CYS A 284 11.27 -7.22 -17.89
N ARG A 285 10.37 -7.77 -18.71
CA ARG A 285 9.75 -9.08 -18.48
C ARG A 285 10.78 -10.21 -18.41
N SER A 286 11.74 -10.23 -19.34
CA SER A 286 12.80 -11.24 -19.35
C SER A 286 13.60 -11.22 -18.05
N LEU A 287 13.95 -10.03 -17.54
CA LEU A 287 14.69 -9.89 -16.28
C LEU A 287 13.85 -10.37 -15.10
N ILE A 288 12.57 -10.01 -15.04
CA ILE A 288 11.63 -10.42 -13.99
C ILE A 288 11.42 -11.93 -14.01
N SER A 289 11.18 -12.53 -15.17
CA SER A 289 10.91 -13.96 -15.33
C SER A 289 12.14 -14.83 -14.98
N ASN A 290 13.33 -14.31 -15.23
CA ASN A 290 14.59 -14.99 -14.89
C ASN A 290 14.98 -14.81 -13.41
N GLY A 291 14.20 -14.06 -12.61
CA GLY A 291 14.51 -13.79 -11.20
C GLY A 291 15.80 -13.00 -11.02
N GLY A 292 16.17 -12.15 -11.99
CA GLY A 292 17.37 -11.33 -11.93
C GLY A 292 17.34 -10.32 -10.79
N ALA A 293 18.53 -9.93 -10.30
CA ALA A 293 18.64 -8.89 -9.27
C ALA A 293 18.04 -7.57 -9.79
N GLY A 294 17.24 -6.90 -8.96
CA GLY A 294 16.44 -5.73 -9.33
C GLY A 294 14.96 -6.03 -9.63
N THR A 295 14.59 -7.30 -9.69
CA THR A 295 13.22 -7.74 -10.00
C THR A 295 12.17 -7.08 -9.11
N ASN A 296 12.36 -7.07 -7.79
CA ASN A 296 11.37 -6.53 -6.87
C ASN A 296 11.27 -5.00 -6.98
N VAL A 297 12.40 -4.33 -7.23
CA VAL A 297 12.40 -2.88 -7.51
C VAL A 297 11.61 -2.58 -8.78
N LEU A 298 11.89 -3.31 -9.87
CA LEU A 298 11.19 -3.13 -11.16
C LEU A 298 9.69 -3.37 -11.03
N ARG A 299 9.27 -4.43 -10.35
CA ARG A 299 7.86 -4.75 -10.12
C ARG A 299 7.14 -3.61 -9.39
N TYR A 300 7.74 -3.09 -8.32
CA TYR A 300 7.15 -1.96 -7.59
C TYR A 300 7.08 -0.70 -8.45
N LEU A 301 8.13 -0.38 -9.22
CA LEU A 301 8.14 0.79 -10.09
C LEU A 301 7.12 0.68 -11.23
N LEU A 302 6.92 -0.52 -11.80
CA LEU A 302 5.88 -0.78 -12.80
C LEU A 302 4.47 -0.67 -12.21
N TYR A 303 4.28 -1.09 -10.95
CA TYR A 303 3.00 -1.04 -10.28
C TYR A 303 2.50 0.40 -10.10
N HIS A 304 3.37 1.30 -9.72
CA HIS A 304 3.02 2.72 -9.53
C HIS A 304 3.35 3.61 -10.73
N LEU A 305 4.39 3.32 -11.45
CA LEU A 305 4.99 4.12 -12.53
C LEU A 305 4.97 5.63 -12.24
N ASN A 306 5.40 6.01 -11.04
CA ASN A 306 5.38 7.38 -10.56
C ASN A 306 6.73 8.05 -10.77
N ASN A 307 6.75 9.17 -11.49
CA ASN A 307 7.96 9.89 -11.85
C ASN A 307 8.81 10.32 -10.63
N LYS A 308 8.17 10.76 -9.55
CA LYS A 308 8.84 11.20 -8.32
C LYS A 308 9.54 10.03 -7.62
N ILE A 309 8.91 8.86 -7.61
CA ILE A 309 9.49 7.64 -7.04
C ILE A 309 10.63 7.15 -7.91
N ILE A 310 10.41 7.01 -9.24
CA ILE A 310 11.39 6.50 -10.20
C ILE A 310 12.68 7.32 -10.15
N LYS A 311 12.60 8.66 -10.23
CA LYS A 311 13.76 9.53 -10.22
C LYS A 311 14.65 9.37 -8.98
N ARG A 312 14.08 9.01 -7.84
CA ARG A 312 14.84 8.78 -6.60
C ARG A 312 15.66 7.50 -6.65
N GLN A 313 15.20 6.50 -7.43
CA GLN A 313 15.88 5.21 -7.56
C GLN A 313 16.99 5.25 -8.61
N LEU A 314 16.93 6.17 -9.57
CA LEU A 314 17.89 6.25 -10.66
C LEU A 314 19.31 6.59 -10.19
N SER A 315 20.29 5.94 -10.79
CA SER A 315 21.72 6.24 -10.66
C SER A 315 22.30 6.65 -12.03
N VAL A 316 23.39 7.40 -11.99
CA VAL A 316 24.19 7.70 -13.20
C VAL A 316 25.07 6.53 -13.63
N ASN A 317 25.36 5.60 -12.72
CA ASN A 317 26.17 4.42 -12.97
C ASN A 317 25.32 3.16 -12.85
N GLN A 318 25.73 2.13 -13.58
CA GLN A 318 25.17 0.79 -13.47
C GLN A 318 25.51 0.17 -12.10
N CYS A 319 24.54 -0.54 -11.54
CA CYS A 319 24.72 -1.30 -10.30
C CYS A 319 24.86 -2.79 -10.68
N THR A 320 26.06 -3.34 -10.54
CA THR A 320 26.36 -4.74 -10.85
C THR A 320 25.53 -5.71 -10.01
N GLU A 321 25.27 -5.38 -8.74
CA GLU A 321 24.46 -6.18 -7.83
C GLU A 321 22.94 -6.12 -8.16
N LEU A 322 22.53 -5.24 -9.08
CA LEU A 322 21.15 -5.10 -9.58
C LEU A 322 21.09 -5.33 -11.11
N SER A 323 21.73 -6.39 -11.59
CA SER A 323 21.74 -6.80 -13.02
C SER A 323 22.22 -5.72 -13.98
N ASN A 324 23.18 -4.91 -13.56
CA ASN A 324 23.70 -3.76 -14.31
C ASN A 324 22.65 -2.70 -14.65
N LEU A 325 21.54 -2.65 -13.91
CA LEU A 325 20.55 -1.59 -14.04
C LEU A 325 21.08 -0.26 -13.50
N TYR A 326 20.62 0.86 -14.06
CA TYR A 326 20.95 2.20 -13.57
C TYR A 326 20.13 2.56 -12.32
N LEU A 327 20.22 1.70 -11.31
CA LEU A 327 19.58 1.83 -10.00
C LEU A 327 20.63 2.11 -8.93
N ARG A 328 20.23 2.88 -7.90
CA ARG A 328 21.10 3.16 -6.76
C ARG A 328 21.38 1.91 -5.93
N TYR A 329 22.58 1.79 -5.38
CA TYR A 329 22.96 0.69 -4.48
C TYR A 329 22.03 0.56 -3.25
N GLN A 330 21.45 1.65 -2.77
CA GLN A 330 20.48 1.64 -1.68
C GLN A 330 19.17 0.90 -2.02
N CYS A 331 18.92 0.54 -3.28
CA CYS A 331 17.80 -0.31 -3.67
C CYS A 331 18.05 -1.81 -3.40
N ILE A 332 19.30 -2.23 -3.14
CA ILE A 332 19.65 -3.65 -2.92
C ILE A 332 18.89 -4.27 -1.73
N PRO A 333 18.84 -3.63 -0.54
CA PRO A 333 18.10 -4.21 0.58
C PRO A 333 16.62 -4.42 0.28
N PHE A 334 15.99 -3.46 -0.38
CA PHE A 334 14.59 -3.60 -0.81
C PHE A 334 14.42 -4.72 -1.84
N ASP A 335 15.33 -4.84 -2.80
CA ASP A 335 15.24 -5.91 -3.81
C ASP A 335 15.33 -7.30 -3.18
N LYS A 336 16.18 -7.47 -2.18
CA LYS A 336 16.33 -8.75 -1.47
C LYS A 336 15.15 -9.10 -0.57
N ILE A 337 14.71 -8.14 0.25
CA ILE A 337 13.65 -8.31 1.26
C ILE A 337 12.68 -7.13 1.24
N PRO A 338 11.83 -7.04 0.19
CA PRO A 338 10.96 -5.89 -0.07
C PRO A 338 9.92 -5.62 1.02
N PHE A 339 9.48 -6.64 1.74
CA PHE A 339 8.48 -6.47 2.81
C PHE A 339 9.06 -5.86 4.09
N ASN A 340 10.37 -5.76 4.24
CA ASN A 340 10.99 -5.20 5.44
C ASN A 340 11.85 -3.95 5.20
N PHE A 341 12.26 -3.67 3.97
CA PHE A 341 13.05 -2.50 3.62
C PHE A 341 12.29 -1.53 2.73
N SER A 342 12.68 -0.27 2.79
CA SER A 342 12.13 0.79 1.94
C SER A 342 13.01 1.05 0.72
N LEU A 343 12.42 1.63 -0.31
CA LEU A 343 13.16 2.22 -1.43
C LEU A 343 13.82 3.54 -1.02
N VAL A 344 14.72 4.05 -1.84
CA VAL A 344 15.41 5.31 -1.59
C VAL A 344 14.40 6.46 -1.46
N ASN A 345 14.35 7.07 -0.29
CA ASN A 345 13.42 8.15 0.05
C ASN A 345 11.94 7.86 -0.30
N HIS A 346 11.54 6.60 -0.22
CA HIS A 346 10.16 6.18 -0.43
C HIS A 346 9.87 4.91 0.36
N ASN A 347 8.82 4.95 1.18
CA ASN A 347 8.36 3.80 1.95
C ASN A 347 7.11 3.22 1.30
N PRO A 348 7.19 2.06 0.62
CA PRO A 348 6.04 1.39 0.03
C PRO A 348 4.99 1.01 1.08
N SER A 349 3.70 1.15 0.73
CA SER A 349 2.66 0.57 1.56
C SER A 349 2.73 -0.95 1.50
N ILE A 350 2.35 -1.62 2.59
CA ILE A 350 2.35 -3.08 2.64
C ILE A 350 1.35 -3.66 1.64
N SER A 351 0.21 -3.00 1.44
CA SER A 351 -0.80 -3.40 0.47
C SER A 351 -0.26 -3.38 -0.96
N ASP A 352 0.47 -2.33 -1.35
CA ASP A 352 1.08 -2.24 -2.68
C ASP A 352 2.09 -3.37 -2.92
N LEU A 353 2.88 -3.69 -1.88
CA LEU A 353 3.84 -4.80 -1.96
C LEU A 353 3.14 -6.14 -2.19
N PHE A 354 2.04 -6.42 -1.50
CA PHE A 354 1.26 -7.64 -1.72
C PHE A 354 0.66 -7.72 -3.14
N TYR A 355 0.32 -6.57 -3.74
CA TYR A 355 -0.20 -6.55 -5.11
C TYR A 355 0.87 -6.75 -6.18
N CYS A 356 2.08 -6.23 -5.95
CA CYS A 356 3.10 -6.23 -6.99
C CYS A 356 4.22 -7.27 -6.81
N ILE A 357 4.41 -7.82 -5.60
CA ILE A 357 5.50 -8.77 -5.30
C ILE A 357 4.89 -10.06 -4.79
N ASP A 358 5.38 -11.19 -5.30
CA ASP A 358 4.99 -12.49 -4.79
C ASP A 358 5.50 -12.67 -3.35
N TYR A 359 4.57 -12.86 -2.43
CA TYR A 359 4.86 -13.08 -1.01
C TYR A 359 5.01 -14.56 -0.65
N SER A 360 4.81 -15.48 -1.60
CA SER A 360 4.99 -16.92 -1.40
C SER A 360 6.42 -17.21 -0.95
N GLY A 361 6.57 -17.89 0.17
CA GLY A 361 7.89 -18.19 0.74
C GLY A 361 8.59 -17.00 1.43
N ARG A 362 7.93 -15.84 1.62
CA ARG A 362 8.47 -14.65 2.29
C ARG A 362 7.94 -14.46 3.72
N LYS A 363 7.44 -15.52 4.35
CA LYS A 363 6.94 -15.47 5.75
C LYS A 363 7.97 -14.88 6.71
N HIS A 364 9.27 -15.13 6.50
CA HIS A 364 10.37 -14.59 7.30
C HIS A 364 10.48 -13.05 7.21
N GLU A 365 10.18 -12.44 6.07
CA GLU A 365 10.16 -10.99 5.92
C GLU A 365 8.95 -10.36 6.66
N LEU A 366 7.79 -11.01 6.57
CA LEU A 366 6.57 -10.58 7.27
C LEU A 366 6.75 -10.70 8.79
N PHE A 367 7.38 -11.77 9.25
CA PHE A 367 7.77 -11.95 10.64
C PHE A 367 8.69 -10.82 11.13
N ALA A 368 9.77 -10.55 10.39
CA ALA A 368 10.69 -9.46 10.71
C ALA A 368 9.98 -8.11 10.75
N ARG A 369 9.07 -7.86 9.81
CA ARG A 369 8.25 -6.63 9.79
C ARG A 369 7.33 -6.54 11.00
N PHE A 370 6.76 -7.65 11.47
CA PHE A 370 5.93 -7.69 12.67
C PHE A 370 6.74 -7.26 13.90
N ILE A 371 7.92 -7.85 14.13
CA ILE A 371 8.83 -7.49 15.23
C ILE A 371 9.22 -6.01 15.14
N LYS A 372 9.60 -5.54 13.95
CA LYS A 372 9.93 -4.14 13.70
C LYS A 372 8.79 -3.18 14.05
N ASN A 373 7.56 -3.51 13.61
CA ASN A 373 6.39 -2.69 13.89
C ASN A 373 6.05 -2.66 15.38
N ASN A 374 6.24 -3.76 16.12
CA ASN A 374 6.07 -3.78 17.57
C ASN A 374 7.00 -2.78 18.26
N THR A 375 8.25 -2.70 17.83
CA THR A 375 9.19 -1.72 18.38
C THR A 375 8.85 -0.29 17.92
N GLU A 376 8.67 -0.05 16.62
CA GLU A 376 8.56 1.30 16.07
C GLU A 376 7.19 1.97 16.32
N ARG A 377 6.12 1.18 16.38
CA ARG A 377 4.75 1.70 16.54
C ARG A 377 4.20 1.54 17.94
N ASN A 378 4.46 0.39 18.56
CA ASN A 378 3.90 0.04 19.85
C ASN A 378 4.88 0.35 21.01
N GLY A 379 6.15 0.68 20.71
CA GLY A 379 7.20 0.96 21.69
C GLY A 379 7.68 -0.29 22.45
N ALA A 380 7.33 -1.49 21.98
CA ALA A 380 7.73 -2.74 22.61
C ALA A 380 9.07 -3.22 22.03
N LEU A 381 10.17 -3.02 22.78
CA LEU A 381 11.50 -3.46 22.36
C LEU A 381 11.58 -4.98 22.16
N TYR A 382 10.93 -5.73 23.03
CA TYR A 382 10.90 -7.20 23.04
C TYR A 382 9.48 -7.68 22.72
N THR A 383 9.35 -8.51 21.68
CA THR A 383 8.09 -9.13 21.29
C THR A 383 7.98 -10.51 21.89
N PRO A 384 7.02 -10.80 22.79
CA PRO A 384 6.86 -12.11 23.40
C PRO A 384 6.47 -13.20 22.39
N ALA A 385 6.92 -14.45 22.62
CA ALA A 385 6.62 -15.58 21.74
C ALA A 385 5.10 -15.84 21.58
N ASN A 386 4.29 -15.53 22.60
CA ASN A 386 2.84 -15.68 22.52
C ASN A 386 2.18 -14.71 21.53
N GLU A 387 2.76 -13.56 21.24
CA GLU A 387 2.25 -12.62 20.24
C GLU A 387 2.56 -13.05 18.79
N VAL A 388 3.51 -13.96 18.61
CA VAL A 388 3.93 -14.46 17.29
C VAL A 388 3.43 -15.88 16.98
N GLN A 389 2.55 -16.45 17.80
CA GLN A 389 2.01 -17.81 17.61
C GLN A 389 1.30 -18.04 16.27
N HIS A 390 0.84 -16.97 15.61
CA HIS A 390 0.27 -17.04 14.28
C HIS A 390 1.30 -17.26 13.16
N PHE A 391 2.59 -17.11 13.46
CA PHE A 391 3.68 -17.52 12.58
C PHE A 391 4.11 -18.95 12.94
N GLU A 392 4.14 -19.84 11.95
CA GLU A 392 4.68 -21.18 12.11
C GLU A 392 6.21 -21.09 12.24
N GLU A 393 6.78 -21.74 13.25
CA GLU A 393 8.23 -21.89 13.47
C GLU A 393 8.98 -20.53 13.50
N PRO A 394 8.67 -19.62 14.45
CA PRO A 394 9.22 -18.26 14.47
C PRO A 394 10.75 -18.21 14.57
N GLU A 395 11.39 -19.19 15.22
CA GLU A 395 12.86 -19.29 15.29
C GLU A 395 13.47 -19.54 13.91
N ILE A 396 12.89 -20.46 13.12
CA ILE A 396 13.33 -20.75 11.75
C ILE A 396 13.12 -19.52 10.85
N LEU A 397 12.02 -18.79 11.06
CA LEU A 397 11.77 -17.54 10.33
C LEU A 397 12.80 -16.48 10.66
N ALA A 398 13.22 -16.34 11.93
CA ALA A 398 14.26 -15.42 12.35
C ALA A 398 15.61 -15.79 11.71
N GLU A 399 16.01 -17.06 11.74
CA GLU A 399 17.24 -17.54 11.11
C GLU A 399 17.23 -17.26 9.60
N ARG A 400 16.17 -17.65 8.91
CA ARG A 400 16.03 -17.44 7.48
C ARG A 400 16.05 -15.95 7.10
N TYR A 401 15.47 -15.07 7.91
CA TYR A 401 15.57 -13.63 7.73
C TYR A 401 16.99 -13.15 7.87
N ASN A 402 17.71 -13.60 8.89
CA ASN A 402 19.10 -13.24 9.16
C ASN A 402 20.05 -13.65 8.03
N ASP A 403 19.80 -14.82 7.42
CA ASP A 403 20.62 -15.34 6.31
C ASP A 403 20.51 -14.50 5.03
N VAL A 404 19.35 -13.92 4.75
CA VAL A 404 19.12 -13.10 3.55
C VAL A 404 19.46 -11.62 3.74
N LEU A 405 19.78 -11.20 4.97
CA LEU A 405 20.17 -9.81 5.26
C LEU A 405 21.40 -9.38 4.46
N TYR A 406 21.30 -8.20 3.86
CA TYR A 406 22.45 -7.59 3.22
C TYR A 406 23.61 -7.40 4.21
N LYS A 407 24.84 -7.71 3.81
CA LYS A 407 26.03 -7.73 4.69
C LYS A 407 26.20 -6.46 5.54
N LYS A 408 25.87 -5.29 5.00
CA LYS A 408 25.95 -4.00 5.72
C LYS A 408 24.81 -3.79 6.72
N HIS A 409 23.79 -4.65 6.73
CA HIS A 409 22.59 -4.55 7.58
C HIS A 409 22.47 -5.67 8.61
N GLN A 410 23.60 -6.35 8.91
CA GLN A 410 23.63 -7.42 9.92
C GLN A 410 23.25 -6.95 11.34
N HIS A 411 23.34 -5.65 11.61
CA HIS A 411 22.85 -5.03 12.84
C HIS A 411 21.32 -5.10 12.99
N LEU A 412 20.58 -5.26 11.88
CA LEU A 412 19.13 -5.41 11.87
C LEU A 412 18.65 -6.85 12.06
N ARG A 413 19.53 -7.77 12.39
CA ARG A 413 19.19 -9.16 12.62
C ARG A 413 18.21 -9.32 13.78
N ILE A 414 17.36 -10.35 13.70
CA ILE A 414 16.48 -10.75 14.79
C ILE A 414 17.25 -11.69 15.72
N GLU A 415 17.20 -11.39 16.99
CA GLU A 415 17.70 -12.24 18.07
C GLU A 415 16.53 -12.68 18.96
N SER A 416 16.72 -13.76 19.71
CA SER A 416 15.78 -14.22 20.71
C SER A 416 16.44 -14.36 22.08
N TYR A 417 15.70 -14.02 23.14
CA TYR A 417 16.13 -14.17 24.51
C TYR A 417 14.92 -14.39 25.42
N LYS A 418 14.92 -15.43 26.23
CA LYS A 418 13.82 -15.76 27.18
C LYS A 418 12.43 -15.63 26.55
N GLU A 419 12.22 -16.36 25.46
CA GLU A 419 10.93 -16.36 24.72
C GLU A 419 10.49 -14.98 24.19
N HIS A 420 11.44 -14.09 23.92
CA HIS A 420 11.17 -12.81 23.27
C HIS A 420 12.05 -12.68 22.04
N PHE A 421 11.47 -12.10 20.98
CA PHE A 421 12.17 -11.72 19.76
C PHE A 421 12.40 -10.20 19.73
N TYR A 422 13.55 -9.79 19.22
CA TYR A 422 13.89 -8.37 19.09
C TYR A 422 14.90 -8.13 17.95
N ILE A 423 14.96 -6.89 17.49
CA ILE A 423 15.97 -6.47 16.51
C ILE A 423 17.19 -5.96 17.24
N LYS A 424 18.36 -6.51 16.92
CA LYS A 424 19.64 -6.23 17.59
C LYS A 424 19.97 -4.74 17.65
N GLU A 425 19.78 -4.00 16.58
CA GLU A 425 20.06 -2.56 16.53
C GLU A 425 19.27 -1.78 17.59
N TYR A 426 18.00 -2.07 17.76
CA TYR A 426 17.17 -1.34 18.73
C TYR A 426 17.58 -1.64 20.16
N GLU A 427 17.93 -2.88 20.43
CA GLU A 427 18.46 -3.29 21.74
C GLU A 427 19.80 -2.62 22.03
N ASP A 428 20.73 -2.61 21.06
CA ASP A 428 22.01 -1.92 21.18
C ASP A 428 21.84 -0.40 21.39
N HIS A 429 20.89 0.23 20.71
CA HIS A 429 20.57 1.64 20.91
C HIS A 429 20.06 1.91 22.33
N VAL A 430 19.13 1.10 22.83
CA VAL A 430 18.62 1.24 24.21
C VAL A 430 19.73 1.04 25.23
N ARG A 431 20.59 0.04 25.07
CA ARG A 431 21.74 -0.19 25.92
C ARG A 431 22.71 1.00 25.93
N ASN A 432 22.99 1.57 24.76
CA ASN A 432 23.84 2.73 24.61
C ASN A 432 23.23 3.96 25.28
N ILE A 433 21.95 4.19 25.14
CA ILE A 433 21.23 5.28 25.81
C ILE A 433 21.34 5.12 27.32
N ILE A 434 21.03 3.94 27.86
CA ILE A 434 21.10 3.64 29.29
C ILE A 434 22.55 3.83 29.81
N SER A 435 23.52 3.27 29.08
CA SER A 435 24.93 3.41 29.45
C SER A 435 25.39 4.88 29.49
N ASN A 436 24.98 5.67 28.50
CA ASN A 436 25.33 7.11 28.48
C ASN A 436 24.60 7.88 29.58
N LEU A 437 23.32 7.58 29.83
CA LEU A 437 22.57 8.19 30.93
C LEU A 437 23.23 7.87 32.27
N LEU A 438 23.64 6.61 32.53
CA LEU A 438 24.33 6.19 33.74
C LEU A 438 25.64 6.92 33.93
N LYS A 439 26.47 7.06 32.86
CA LYS A 439 27.75 7.84 32.95
C LYS A 439 27.51 9.29 33.37
N HIS A 440 26.44 9.91 32.95
CA HIS A 440 26.09 11.29 33.31
C HIS A 440 25.29 11.38 34.62
N ALA A 441 24.70 10.29 35.08
CA ALA A 441 23.98 10.23 36.36
C ALA A 441 24.91 10.17 37.56
N GLU A 442 26.17 9.75 37.37
CA GLU A 442 27.13 9.73 38.43
C GLU A 442 27.49 11.15 38.86
N ASN A 443 27.24 11.45 40.14
CA ASN A 443 27.51 12.74 40.79
C ASN A 443 26.67 13.90 40.24
N GLY A 444 25.98 14.59 41.10
CA GLY A 444 25.26 15.81 40.80
C GLY A 444 26.16 16.99 40.42
N ILE A 445 25.55 18.13 40.20
CA ILE A 445 26.30 19.38 39.95
C ILE A 445 26.74 19.95 41.27
N ARG A 446 28.06 20.16 41.40
CA ARG A 446 28.63 20.72 42.61
C ARG A 446 28.01 22.08 42.96
N ASN A 447 27.64 22.23 44.21
CA ASN A 447 27.02 23.46 44.74
C ASN A 447 25.69 23.86 44.08
N TYR A 448 25.02 22.94 43.35
CA TYR A 448 23.81 23.19 42.57
C TYR A 448 22.70 23.80 43.41
N VAL A 449 22.38 23.22 44.57
CA VAL A 449 21.28 23.67 45.43
C VAL A 449 21.44 25.14 45.84
N ASN A 450 22.65 25.52 46.32
CA ASN A 450 22.91 26.90 46.74
C ASN A 450 22.84 27.88 45.55
N SER A 451 23.35 27.48 44.40
CA SER A 451 23.30 28.30 43.18
C SER A 451 21.86 28.53 42.72
N VAL A 452 21.00 27.48 42.72
CA VAL A 452 19.62 27.58 42.38
C VAL A 452 18.82 28.42 43.40
N GLU A 453 19.10 28.24 44.69
CA GLU A 453 18.42 29.07 45.73
C GLU A 453 18.75 30.54 45.56
N SER A 454 20.02 30.88 45.28
CA SER A 454 20.40 32.26 45.02
C SER A 454 19.73 32.80 43.76
N TRP A 455 19.66 32.02 42.71
CA TRP A 455 18.99 32.40 41.46
C TRP A 455 17.51 32.60 41.63
N ILE A 456 16.76 31.72 42.37
CA ILE A 456 15.33 31.85 42.63
C ILE A 456 15.02 33.13 43.42
N ARG A 457 15.94 33.61 44.26
CA ARG A 457 15.75 34.84 45.04
C ARG A 457 15.92 36.11 44.21
N THR A 458 16.40 36.02 42.97
CA THR A 458 16.56 37.16 42.07
C THR A 458 15.20 37.75 41.72
N PRO A 459 14.95 39.08 41.86
CA PRO A 459 13.64 39.67 41.68
C PRO A 459 13.01 39.48 40.29
N GLU A 460 13.85 39.20 39.28
CA GLU A 460 13.43 38.99 37.91
C GLU A 460 12.88 37.57 37.63
N ILE A 461 13.09 36.65 38.59
CA ILE A 461 12.71 35.26 38.44
C ILE A 461 11.38 35.02 39.14
N ASN A 462 10.33 34.85 38.33
CA ASN A 462 8.99 34.52 38.81
C ASN A 462 8.60 33.09 38.42
N ILE A 463 8.72 32.14 39.34
CA ILE A 463 8.27 30.77 39.18
C ILE A 463 6.87 30.63 39.76
N ASP A 464 5.94 30.17 38.96
CA ASP A 464 4.50 30.15 39.21
C ASP A 464 4.02 29.18 40.31
N SER A 465 4.91 28.30 40.83
CA SER A 465 4.54 27.29 41.83
C SER A 465 5.73 26.98 42.77
N GLU A 466 5.46 26.85 44.06
CA GLU A 466 6.45 26.41 45.05
C GLU A 466 6.89 24.98 44.78
N GLU A 467 6.04 24.09 44.29
CA GLU A 467 6.39 22.73 43.90
C GLU A 467 7.46 22.73 42.80
N LYS A 468 7.31 23.63 41.83
CA LYS A 468 8.31 23.77 40.75
C LYS A 468 9.62 24.33 41.28
N LYS A 469 9.60 25.26 42.21
CA LYS A 469 10.79 25.79 42.85
C LYS A 469 11.56 24.68 43.57
N GLU A 470 10.86 23.87 44.35
CA GLU A 470 11.45 22.77 45.10
C GLU A 470 11.97 21.68 44.16
N ALA A 471 11.23 21.33 43.09
CA ALA A 471 11.69 20.41 42.10
C ALA A 471 12.98 20.89 41.40
N ILE A 472 13.05 22.17 41.00
CA ILE A 472 14.26 22.73 40.38
C ILE A 472 15.43 22.68 41.34
N LYS A 473 15.28 22.96 42.66
CA LYS A 473 16.35 22.89 43.64
C LYS A 473 17.00 21.50 43.77
N THR A 474 16.15 20.46 43.64
CA THR A 474 16.61 19.08 43.85
C THR A 474 17.06 18.39 42.59
N LEU A 475 16.68 18.90 41.41
CA LEU A 475 16.75 18.21 40.13
C LEU A 475 18.14 17.68 39.77
N PHE A 476 19.17 18.47 39.96
CA PHE A 476 20.55 18.09 39.63
C PHE A 476 21.48 18.01 40.86
N LYS A 477 20.88 17.84 42.04
CA LYS A 477 21.63 17.71 43.30
C LYS A 477 22.50 16.47 43.32
N ASP A 478 21.92 15.32 42.98
CA ASP A 478 22.54 14.01 43.11
C ASP A 478 22.92 13.36 41.78
N SER A 479 22.39 13.89 40.65
CA SER A 479 22.61 13.39 39.29
C SER A 479 22.64 14.55 38.30
N LYS A 480 23.45 14.44 37.24
CA LYS A 480 23.43 15.37 36.09
C LYS A 480 22.35 15.06 35.08
N VAL A 481 21.62 13.96 35.27
CA VAL A 481 20.49 13.55 34.44
C VAL A 481 19.20 13.65 35.24
N ALA A 482 18.21 14.34 34.67
CA ALA A 482 16.88 14.45 35.26
C ALA A 482 15.81 14.12 34.24
N LEU A 483 14.78 13.39 34.65
CA LEU A 483 13.64 13.00 33.82
C LEU A 483 12.40 13.72 34.33
N ILE A 484 11.80 14.55 33.47
CA ILE A 484 10.56 15.27 33.78
C ILE A 484 9.42 14.62 33.02
N TYR A 485 8.50 13.99 33.72
CA TYR A 485 7.33 13.33 33.14
C TYR A 485 6.03 13.86 33.76
N GLY A 486 4.91 13.60 33.06
CA GLY A 486 3.58 14.00 33.51
C GLY A 486 2.61 14.20 32.35
N PRO A 487 1.29 14.36 32.63
CA PRO A 487 0.27 14.59 31.61
C PRO A 487 0.48 15.87 30.80
N ALA A 488 -0.25 16.02 29.69
CA ALA A 488 -0.29 17.27 28.95
C ALA A 488 -0.86 18.42 29.83
N GLY A 489 -0.31 19.62 29.68
CA GLY A 489 -0.76 20.80 30.43
C GLY A 489 -0.16 20.99 31.81
N THR A 490 0.65 20.07 32.34
CA THR A 490 1.27 20.18 33.69
C THR A 490 2.48 21.12 33.77
N GLY A 491 2.77 21.89 32.76
CA GLY A 491 3.83 22.91 32.79
C GLY A 491 5.25 22.37 32.60
N LYS A 492 5.45 21.15 32.06
CA LYS A 492 6.80 20.57 31.80
C LYS A 492 7.70 21.46 30.96
N SER A 493 7.16 22.00 29.86
CA SER A 493 7.92 22.91 28.98
C SER A 493 8.32 24.20 29.69
N MET A 494 7.48 24.69 30.61
CA MET A 494 7.77 25.86 31.41
C MET A 494 8.89 25.58 32.42
N MET A 495 8.87 24.38 33.01
CA MET A 495 9.95 23.93 33.92
C MET A 495 11.29 23.79 33.18
N ILE A 496 11.30 23.23 31.97
CA ILE A 496 12.50 23.17 31.13
C ILE A 496 13.00 24.58 30.78
N ASN A 497 12.08 25.52 30.56
CA ASN A 497 12.45 26.91 30.31
C ASN A 497 13.14 27.56 31.53
N TYR A 498 12.63 27.36 32.75
CA TYR A 498 13.25 27.85 33.97
C TYR A 498 14.64 27.25 34.14
N ILE A 499 14.81 25.95 33.93
CA ILE A 499 16.11 25.28 33.97
C ILE A 499 17.07 25.87 32.92
N SER A 500 16.60 26.12 31.70
CA SER A 500 17.39 26.74 30.65
C SER A 500 17.81 28.17 30.98
N LEU A 501 16.95 28.95 31.64
CA LEU A 501 17.28 30.30 32.12
C LEU A 501 18.33 30.26 33.22
N PHE A 502 18.23 29.35 34.17
CA PHE A 502 19.23 29.15 35.21
C PHE A 502 20.64 28.86 34.64
N PHE A 503 20.75 28.01 33.63
CA PHE A 503 22.03 27.67 33.03
C PHE A 503 22.55 28.69 32.00
N LYS A 504 21.74 29.67 31.60
CA LYS A 504 22.16 30.76 30.68
C LYS A 504 22.67 32.01 31.40
N GLY A 505 22.20 32.24 32.61
CA GLY A 505 22.64 33.35 33.45
C GLY A 505 23.76 32.93 34.37
#